data_ee800572a6682d67aef3fca7144108c1
#
_entry.id   ee800572a6682d67aef3fca7144108c1
#
_cell.length_a   1.000
_cell.length_b   1.000
_cell.length_c   1.000
_cell.angle_alpha   90.00
_cell.angle_beta   90.00
_cell.angle_gamma   90.00
#
_symmetry.space_group_name_H-M   'P 1'
#
loop_
_entity.id
_entity.type
_entity.pdbx_description
1 polymer ?
#
loop_
_entity_poly.entity_id
_entity_poly.type
_entity_poly.pdbx_seq_one_letter_code
_entity_poly.pdbx_strand_id
1 'polypeptide(L)'
;FAGAFYPLEKRVFLFLAQPAARSGFLDVGWYNVLACSVITFFTVAAGFYEMLLAVPLPGIRSIIGQNAIDTMLWHAIGGVALLLIIVVMTIWRGFQRFLWRKDYGRQVSWLYLGCGAVVLLAMGVHGSLGAWLASEFGVHITADQLLASGTDLRQVLP
;
A
#
# COMPACT_ATOMS: atom_id res chain seq x y z
N PHE A 1 -9.09 2.22 8.44
CA PHE A 1 -9.28 3.60 8.91
C PHE A 1 -10.50 3.76 9.82
N ALA A 2 -11.71 3.28 9.48
CA ALA A 2 -12.88 3.40 10.34
C ALA A 2 -12.70 2.74 11.71
N GLY A 3 -11.86 1.71 11.82
CA GLY A 3 -11.48 1.12 13.12
C GLY A 3 -10.63 2.04 14.00
N ALA A 4 -9.86 2.96 13.42
CA ALA A 4 -9.08 3.95 14.16
C ALA A 4 -9.95 5.09 14.71
N PHE A 5 -11.09 5.38 14.08
CA PHE A 5 -12.04 6.38 14.56
C PHE A 5 -12.83 5.95 15.79
N TYR A 6 -12.93 4.65 16.07
CA TYR A 6 -13.68 4.16 17.23
C TYR A 6 -13.19 4.71 18.57
N PRO A 7 -11.88 4.73 18.91
CA PRO A 7 -11.44 5.37 20.14
C PRO A 7 -11.52 6.89 20.10
N LEU A 8 -11.40 7.50 18.92
CA LEU A 8 -11.63 8.93 18.75
C LEU A 8 -13.12 9.28 18.95
N GLU A 9 -14.01 8.50 18.36
CA GLU A 9 -15.45 8.62 18.55
C GLU A 9 -15.84 8.52 20.01
N LYS A 10 -15.29 7.54 20.76
CA LYS A 10 -15.58 7.37 22.19
C LYS A 10 -15.11 8.53 23.05
N ARG A 11 -14.04 9.24 22.65
CA ARG A 11 -13.46 10.34 23.45
C ARG A 11 -13.87 11.73 22.99
N VAL A 12 -14.04 11.93 21.69
CA VAL A 12 -14.28 13.25 21.09
C VAL A 12 -15.76 13.44 20.74
N PHE A 13 -16.46 12.35 20.35
CA PHE A 13 -17.85 12.38 19.89
C PHE A 13 -18.77 11.62 20.84
N LEU A 14 -18.61 11.81 22.14
CA LEU A 14 -19.45 11.18 23.17
C LEU A 14 -20.95 11.40 22.92
N PHE A 15 -21.32 12.50 22.32
CA PHE A 15 -22.71 12.84 21.96
C PHE A 15 -23.21 12.12 20.69
N LEU A 16 -22.30 11.62 19.82
CA LEU A 16 -22.62 10.80 18.63
C LEU A 16 -22.53 9.29 18.92
N ALA A 17 -22.18 8.92 20.14
CA ALA A 17 -21.94 7.55 20.56
C ALA A 17 -23.23 6.70 20.66
N GLN A 18 -24.09 6.75 19.63
CA GLN A 18 -25.20 5.84 19.52
C GLN A 18 -24.72 4.43 19.13
N PRO A 19 -25.31 3.36 19.70
CA PRO A 19 -24.91 1.97 19.38
C PRO A 19 -24.98 1.64 17.89
N ALA A 20 -25.93 2.23 17.16
CA ALA A 20 -26.10 2.07 15.72
C ALA A 20 -24.94 2.68 14.92
N ALA A 21 -24.45 3.86 15.30
CA ALA A 21 -23.31 4.50 14.64
C ALA A 21 -22.01 3.69 14.82
N ARG A 22 -21.80 3.12 16.01
CA ARG A 22 -20.62 2.27 16.29
C ARG A 22 -20.57 1.03 15.41
N SER A 23 -21.68 0.35 15.22
CA SER A 23 -21.72 -0.84 14.37
C SER A 23 -21.43 -0.47 12.91
N GLY A 24 -21.96 0.64 12.41
CA GLY A 24 -21.71 1.14 11.07
C GLY A 24 -20.23 1.43 10.82
N PHE A 25 -19.54 2.14 11.71
CA PHE A 25 -18.10 2.41 11.57
C PHE A 25 -17.24 1.14 11.58
N LEU A 26 -17.59 0.15 12.40
CA LEU A 26 -16.89 -1.13 12.44
C LEU A 26 -17.10 -1.95 11.15
N ASP A 27 -18.28 -1.85 10.56
CA ASP A 27 -18.59 -2.49 9.29
C ASP A 27 -17.86 -1.81 8.13
N VAL A 28 -17.88 -0.48 8.08
CA VAL A 28 -17.10 0.29 7.10
C VAL A 28 -15.61 -0.04 7.21
N GLY A 29 -15.07 -0.14 8.44
CA GLY A 29 -13.67 -0.52 8.67
C GLY A 29 -13.34 -1.91 8.14
N TRP A 30 -14.23 -2.89 8.30
CA TRP A 30 -14.07 -4.24 7.76
C TRP A 30 -14.03 -4.22 6.23
N TYR A 31 -15.04 -3.60 5.59
CA TYR A 31 -15.11 -3.58 4.13
C TYR A 31 -13.97 -2.78 3.51
N ASN A 32 -13.51 -1.71 4.15
CA ASN A 32 -12.35 -0.95 3.68
C ASN A 32 -11.06 -1.77 3.72
N VAL A 33 -10.80 -2.53 4.78
CA VAL A 33 -9.62 -3.39 4.87
C VAL A 33 -9.69 -4.51 3.84
N LEU A 34 -10.86 -5.11 3.64
CA LEU A 34 -11.06 -6.14 2.62
C LEU A 34 -10.84 -5.58 1.22
N ALA A 35 -11.46 -4.44 0.89
CA ALA A 35 -11.28 -3.77 -0.39
C ALA A 35 -9.80 -3.37 -0.60
N CYS A 36 -9.14 -2.84 0.42
CA CYS A 36 -7.72 -2.50 0.38
C CYS A 36 -6.86 -3.73 0.03
N SER A 37 -7.13 -4.88 0.64
CA SER A 37 -6.42 -6.14 0.34
C SER A 37 -6.58 -6.55 -1.12
N VAL A 38 -7.80 -6.49 -1.66
CA VAL A 38 -8.09 -6.84 -3.06
C VAL A 38 -7.43 -5.85 -4.02
N ILE A 39 -7.58 -4.55 -3.78
CA ILE A 39 -6.99 -3.50 -4.63
C ILE A 39 -5.47 -3.61 -4.62
N THR A 40 -4.86 -3.78 -3.45
CA THR A 40 -3.39 -3.91 -3.34
C THR A 40 -2.88 -5.13 -4.12
N PHE A 41 -3.63 -6.23 -4.12
CA PHE A 41 -3.28 -7.40 -4.92
C PHE A 41 -3.18 -7.06 -6.42
N PHE A 42 -4.19 -6.40 -6.97
CA PHE A 42 -4.18 -5.99 -8.38
C PHE A 42 -3.12 -4.92 -8.65
N THR A 43 -2.88 -4.00 -7.73
CA THR A 43 -1.83 -2.99 -7.86
C THR A 43 -0.43 -3.62 -7.93
N VAL A 44 -0.16 -4.61 -7.07
CA VAL A 44 1.12 -5.34 -7.08
C VAL A 44 1.25 -6.16 -8.36
N ALA A 45 0.18 -6.82 -8.82
CA ALA A 45 0.19 -7.56 -10.08
C ALA A 45 0.48 -6.64 -11.29
N ALA A 46 -0.14 -5.47 -11.33
CA ALA A 46 0.14 -4.45 -12.36
C ALA A 46 1.59 -3.96 -12.29
N GLY A 47 2.11 -3.72 -11.06
CA GLY A 47 3.52 -3.32 -10.88
C GLY A 47 4.51 -4.37 -11.36
N PHE A 48 4.23 -5.66 -11.17
CA PHE A 48 5.05 -6.72 -11.76
C PHE A 48 4.97 -6.75 -13.29
N TYR A 49 3.79 -6.54 -13.85
CA TYR A 49 3.63 -6.45 -15.29
C TYR A 49 4.46 -5.30 -15.88
N GLU A 50 4.40 -4.12 -15.27
CA GLU A 50 5.22 -2.96 -15.64
C GLU A 50 6.73 -3.25 -15.52
N MET A 51 7.13 -3.91 -14.44
CA MET A 51 8.53 -4.31 -14.25
C MET A 51 9.02 -5.26 -15.35
N LEU A 52 8.18 -6.19 -15.82
CA LEU A 52 8.51 -7.08 -16.93
C LEU A 52 8.68 -6.34 -18.26
N LEU A 53 7.89 -5.27 -18.47
CA LEU A 53 8.01 -4.43 -19.67
C LEU A 53 9.26 -3.55 -19.64
N ALA A 54 9.65 -3.10 -18.44
CA ALA A 54 10.80 -2.20 -18.24
C ALA A 54 12.12 -2.94 -17.98
N VAL A 55 12.16 -4.29 -18.09
CA VAL A 55 13.40 -5.05 -17.91
C VAL A 55 14.45 -4.59 -18.92
N PRO A 56 15.56 -4.00 -18.48
CA PRO A 56 16.58 -3.48 -19.38
C PRO A 56 17.33 -4.61 -20.07
N LEU A 57 17.71 -4.36 -21.31
CA LEU A 57 18.59 -5.28 -22.05
C LEU A 57 19.93 -5.46 -21.32
N PRO A 58 20.56 -6.64 -21.40
CA PRO A 58 21.87 -6.87 -20.83
C PRO A 58 22.87 -5.82 -21.33
N GLY A 59 23.49 -5.08 -20.42
CA GLY A 59 24.55 -4.13 -20.75
C GLY A 59 24.28 -2.66 -20.45
N ILE A 60 23.23 -2.33 -19.68
CA ILE A 60 23.04 -0.96 -19.19
C ILE A 60 24.27 -0.55 -18.38
N ARG A 61 24.94 0.50 -18.86
CA ARG A 61 26.15 1.09 -18.23
C ARG A 61 25.87 2.46 -17.60
N SER A 62 24.67 3.03 -17.86
CA SER A 62 24.28 4.30 -17.30
C SER A 62 24.02 4.17 -15.79
N ILE A 63 24.62 5.05 -14.98
CA ILE A 63 24.41 5.11 -13.53
C ILE A 63 22.93 5.40 -13.22
N ILE A 64 22.26 6.23 -14.03
CA ILE A 64 20.85 6.57 -13.86
C ILE A 64 19.98 5.35 -14.15
N GLY A 65 20.26 4.60 -15.22
CA GLY A 65 19.56 3.38 -15.52
C GLY A 65 19.71 2.34 -14.42
N GLN A 66 20.89 2.18 -13.85
CA GLN A 66 21.13 1.29 -12.71
C GLN A 66 20.34 1.73 -11.47
N ASN A 67 20.36 3.03 -11.13
CA ASN A 67 19.59 3.57 -10.01
C ASN A 67 18.09 3.39 -10.21
N ALA A 68 17.58 3.54 -11.43
CA ALA A 68 16.18 3.30 -11.75
C ALA A 68 15.79 1.84 -11.48
N ILE A 69 16.63 0.88 -11.93
CA ILE A 69 16.40 -0.56 -11.71
C ILE A 69 16.41 -0.89 -10.22
N ASP A 70 17.40 -0.39 -9.48
CA ASP A 70 17.49 -0.62 -8.04
C ASP A 70 16.27 -0.07 -7.31
N THR A 71 15.84 1.13 -7.68
CA THR A 71 14.63 1.75 -7.10
C THR A 71 13.36 0.98 -7.45
N MET A 72 13.23 0.49 -8.69
CA MET A 72 12.12 -0.38 -9.11
C MET A 72 12.11 -1.68 -8.30
N LEU A 73 13.27 -2.30 -8.09
CA LEU A 73 13.37 -3.52 -7.30
C LEU A 73 12.94 -3.30 -5.86
N TRP A 74 13.42 -2.24 -5.21
CA TRP A 74 13.01 -1.90 -3.85
C TRP A 74 11.51 -1.56 -3.77
N HIS A 75 10.98 -0.87 -4.77
CA HIS A 75 9.55 -0.61 -4.86
C HIS A 75 8.75 -1.92 -5.02
N ALA A 76 9.19 -2.84 -5.87
CA ALA A 76 8.53 -4.13 -6.05
C ALA A 76 8.55 -4.97 -4.75
N ILE A 77 9.70 -5.08 -4.08
CA ILE A 77 9.84 -5.80 -2.81
C ILE A 77 8.95 -5.18 -1.73
N GLY A 78 8.95 -3.85 -1.62
CA GLY A 78 8.11 -3.12 -0.69
C GLY A 78 6.62 -3.33 -0.95
N GLY A 79 6.20 -3.34 -2.21
CA GLY A 79 4.83 -3.62 -2.63
C GLY A 79 4.35 -5.01 -2.21
N VAL A 80 5.17 -6.03 -2.44
CA VAL A 80 4.87 -7.42 -2.01
C VAL A 80 4.81 -7.51 -0.49
N ALA A 81 5.76 -6.91 0.23
CA ALA A 81 5.77 -6.91 1.68
C ALA A 81 4.50 -6.24 2.25
N LEU A 82 4.11 -5.07 1.71
CA LEU A 82 2.88 -4.39 2.09
C LEU A 82 1.63 -5.22 1.79
N LEU A 83 1.56 -5.88 0.62
CA LEU A 83 0.45 -6.78 0.28
C LEU A 83 0.31 -7.89 1.34
N LEU A 84 1.41 -8.57 1.67
CA LEU A 84 1.40 -9.64 2.67
C LEU A 84 0.93 -9.13 4.04
N ILE A 85 1.43 -7.98 4.48
CA ILE A 85 1.02 -7.37 5.75
C ILE A 85 -0.47 -7.01 5.75
N ILE A 86 -0.97 -6.40 4.67
CA ILE A 86 -2.38 -6.02 4.53
C ILE A 86 -3.27 -7.27 4.53
N VAL A 87 -2.89 -8.34 3.85
CA VAL A 87 -3.61 -9.62 3.85
C VAL A 87 -3.66 -10.22 5.26
N VAL A 88 -2.52 -10.27 5.97
CA VAL A 88 -2.45 -10.75 7.36
C VAL A 88 -3.33 -9.89 8.26
N MET A 89 -3.31 -8.57 8.13
CA MET A 89 -4.19 -7.68 8.89
C MET A 89 -5.67 -7.88 8.57
N THR A 90 -6.00 -8.17 7.31
CA THR A 90 -7.37 -8.48 6.88
C THR A 90 -7.86 -9.78 7.54
N ILE A 91 -7.03 -10.83 7.50
CA ILE A 91 -7.32 -12.10 8.17
C ILE A 91 -7.48 -11.88 9.69
N TRP A 92 -6.55 -11.18 10.32
CA TRP A 92 -6.62 -10.86 11.74
C TRP A 92 -7.91 -10.10 12.10
N ARG A 93 -8.28 -9.12 11.27
CA ARG A 93 -9.55 -8.39 11.44
C ARG A 93 -10.76 -9.30 11.29
N GLY A 94 -10.71 -10.24 10.36
CA GLY A 94 -11.73 -11.28 10.20
C GLY A 94 -11.89 -12.14 11.45
N PHE A 95 -10.79 -12.61 12.04
CA PHE A 95 -10.80 -13.32 13.30
C PHE A 95 -11.43 -12.52 14.44
N GLN A 96 -11.03 -11.24 14.58
CA GLN A 96 -11.62 -10.37 15.60
C GLN A 96 -13.12 -10.17 15.39
N ARG A 97 -13.57 -10.09 14.14
CA ARG A 97 -14.95 -9.83 13.80
C ARG A 97 -15.85 -11.08 13.97
N PHE A 98 -15.39 -12.22 13.50
CA PHE A 98 -16.26 -13.40 13.33
C PHE A 98 -16.02 -14.47 14.40
N LEU A 99 -14.81 -14.65 14.89
CA LEU A 99 -14.45 -15.74 15.80
C LEU A 99 -14.22 -15.28 17.24
N TRP A 100 -13.54 -14.16 17.46
CA TRP A 100 -13.17 -13.71 18.81
C TRP A 100 -14.16 -12.70 19.40
N ARG A 101 -15.30 -12.57 18.80
CA ARG A 101 -16.35 -11.65 19.22
C ARG A 101 -16.99 -12.11 20.53
N LYS A 102 -16.42 -11.68 21.66
CA LYS A 102 -16.99 -11.93 23.00
C LYS A 102 -17.89 -10.79 23.49
N ASP A 103 -17.64 -9.56 23.05
CA ASP A 103 -18.39 -8.36 23.45
C ASP A 103 -18.68 -7.47 22.25
N TYR A 104 -19.92 -7.04 22.13
CA TYR A 104 -20.37 -6.09 21.08
C TYR A 104 -19.65 -4.74 21.11
N GLY A 105 -18.98 -4.40 22.23
CA GLY A 105 -18.29 -3.13 22.41
C GLY A 105 -16.79 -3.12 22.09
N ARG A 106 -16.16 -4.26 21.85
CA ARG A 106 -14.70 -4.37 21.60
C ARG A 106 -14.41 -5.21 20.36
N GLN A 107 -14.63 -4.64 19.20
CA GLN A 107 -14.34 -5.34 17.95
C GLN A 107 -12.92 -5.08 17.41
N VAL A 108 -12.18 -4.12 17.94
CA VAL A 108 -10.83 -3.76 17.46
C VAL A 108 -9.90 -3.57 18.65
N SER A 109 -8.75 -4.26 18.63
CA SER A 109 -7.70 -4.09 19.64
C SER A 109 -6.82 -2.88 19.33
N TRP A 110 -6.27 -2.26 20.38
CA TRP A 110 -5.32 -1.16 20.23
C TRP A 110 -4.07 -1.57 19.48
N LEU A 111 -3.62 -2.81 19.64
CA LEU A 111 -2.50 -3.35 18.89
C LEU A 111 -2.79 -3.37 17.38
N TYR A 112 -3.97 -3.81 16.98
CA TYR A 112 -4.39 -3.79 15.58
C TYR A 112 -4.40 -2.37 15.00
N LEU A 113 -4.89 -1.40 15.76
CA LEU A 113 -4.89 0.01 15.36
C LEU A 113 -3.47 0.57 15.24
N GLY A 114 -2.59 0.23 16.17
CA GLY A 114 -1.17 0.61 16.11
C GLY A 114 -0.48 0.03 14.86
N CYS A 115 -0.68 -1.25 14.60
CA CYS A 115 -0.19 -1.88 13.37
C CYS A 115 -0.75 -1.20 12.11
N GLY A 116 -2.04 -0.86 12.11
CA GLY A 116 -2.67 -0.13 11.00
C GLY A 116 -2.05 1.24 10.75
N ALA A 117 -1.72 1.98 11.81
CA ALA A 117 -1.05 3.27 11.70
C ALA A 117 0.37 3.11 11.10
N VAL A 118 1.13 2.10 11.54
CA VAL A 118 2.45 1.80 10.99
C VAL A 118 2.36 1.43 9.50
N VAL A 119 1.40 0.59 9.13
CA VAL A 119 1.18 0.21 7.72
C VAL A 119 0.83 1.44 6.88
N LEU A 120 0.00 2.34 7.40
CA LEU A 120 -0.32 3.59 6.70
C LEU A 120 0.91 4.45 6.42
N LEU A 121 1.77 4.61 7.41
CA LEU A 121 3.03 5.34 7.26
C LEU A 121 3.95 4.66 6.24
N ALA A 122 4.07 3.34 6.33
CA ALA A 122 4.84 2.55 5.37
C ALA A 122 4.30 2.67 3.93
N MET A 123 2.97 2.69 3.76
CA MET A 123 2.34 2.95 2.46
C MET A 123 2.65 4.37 1.94
N GLY A 124 2.70 5.37 2.80
CA GLY A 124 3.11 6.73 2.44
C GLY A 124 4.54 6.77 1.92
N VAL A 125 5.47 6.15 2.65
CA VAL A 125 6.88 6.04 2.22
C VAL A 125 7.00 5.26 0.91
N HIS A 126 6.30 4.13 0.80
CA HIS A 126 6.30 3.31 -0.41
C HIS A 126 5.71 4.05 -1.61
N GLY A 127 4.62 4.80 -1.41
CA GLY A 127 4.02 5.64 -2.43
C GLY A 127 4.97 6.75 -2.92
N SER A 128 5.79 7.31 -2.03
CA SER A 128 6.80 8.30 -2.41
C SER A 128 7.91 7.70 -3.31
N LEU A 129 8.28 6.43 -3.11
CA LEU A 129 9.19 5.72 -4.02
C LEU A 129 8.59 5.56 -5.42
N GLY A 130 7.30 5.22 -5.51
CA GLY A 130 6.59 5.15 -6.79
C GLY A 130 6.50 6.49 -7.50
N ALA A 131 6.21 7.56 -6.76
CA ALA A 131 6.20 8.91 -7.29
C ALA A 131 7.60 9.34 -7.79
N TRP A 132 8.64 8.96 -7.08
CA TRP A 132 10.02 9.22 -7.48
C TRP A 132 10.41 8.47 -8.75
N LEU A 133 10.02 7.20 -8.88
CA LEU A 133 10.18 6.43 -10.12
C LEU A 133 9.54 7.13 -11.32
N ALA A 134 8.34 7.66 -11.17
CA ALA A 134 7.64 8.35 -12.23
C ALA A 134 8.27 9.72 -12.56
N SER A 135 8.64 10.50 -11.55
CA SER A 135 9.09 11.89 -11.74
C SER A 135 10.56 12.00 -12.12
N GLU A 136 11.44 11.20 -11.52
CA GLU A 136 12.89 11.30 -11.72
C GLU A 136 13.37 10.41 -12.87
N PHE A 137 12.81 9.20 -12.97
CA PHE A 137 13.24 8.24 -14.00
C PHE A 137 12.25 8.12 -15.15
N GLY A 138 11.09 8.78 -15.08
CA GLY A 138 10.06 8.74 -16.13
C GLY A 138 9.49 7.34 -16.38
N VAL A 139 9.58 6.45 -15.40
CA VAL A 139 8.97 5.11 -15.47
C VAL A 139 7.45 5.26 -15.62
N HIS A 140 6.83 4.43 -16.44
CA HIS A 140 5.41 4.48 -16.88
C HIS A 140 5.11 5.58 -17.93
N ILE A 141 6.14 6.15 -18.55
CA ILE A 141 6.03 7.04 -19.71
C ILE A 141 6.86 6.45 -20.85
N THR A 142 7.27 7.25 -21.82
CA THR A 142 8.19 6.87 -22.91
C THR A 142 9.55 6.34 -22.41
N ALA A 143 9.90 6.64 -21.18
CA ALA A 143 11.15 6.21 -20.57
C ALA A 143 11.29 4.70 -20.39
N ASP A 144 10.20 3.95 -20.26
CA ASP A 144 10.26 2.48 -20.12
C ASP A 144 10.92 1.83 -21.35
N GLN A 145 10.61 2.34 -22.53
CA GLN A 145 11.24 1.88 -23.78
C GLN A 145 12.73 2.26 -23.84
N LEU A 146 13.08 3.44 -23.35
CA LEU A 146 14.45 3.91 -23.30
C LEU A 146 15.29 3.11 -22.29
N LEU A 147 14.71 2.81 -21.11
CA LEU A 147 15.33 1.91 -20.12
C LEU A 147 15.51 0.51 -20.70
N ALA A 148 14.49 -0.03 -21.35
CA ALA A 148 14.55 -1.34 -21.98
C ALA A 148 15.60 -1.40 -23.10
N SER A 149 15.84 -0.30 -23.82
CA SER A 149 16.89 -0.18 -24.83
C SER A 149 18.28 0.05 -24.27
N GLY A 150 18.42 0.27 -22.96
CA GLY A 150 19.69 0.62 -22.31
C GLY A 150 20.14 2.05 -22.56
N THR A 151 19.27 2.93 -23.05
CA THR A 151 19.57 4.31 -23.37
C THR A 151 19.60 5.17 -22.13
N ASP A 152 20.60 6.07 -22.00
CA ASP A 152 20.67 7.02 -20.92
C ASP A 152 19.62 8.13 -21.11
N LEU A 153 18.67 8.22 -20.18
CA LEU A 153 17.59 9.20 -20.23
C LEU A 153 18.08 10.64 -20.26
N ARG A 154 19.22 10.96 -19.63
CA ARG A 154 19.82 12.30 -19.66
C ARG A 154 20.34 12.72 -21.02
N GLN A 155 20.59 11.76 -21.92
CA GLN A 155 21.06 12.07 -23.26
C GLN A 155 19.89 12.32 -24.25
N VAL A 156 18.68 11.91 -23.86
CA VAL A 156 17.51 11.92 -24.74
C VAL A 156 16.44 12.92 -24.27
N LEU A 157 16.35 13.16 -22.97
CA LEU A 157 15.43 14.16 -22.40
C LEU A 157 16.13 15.51 -22.27
N PRO A 158 15.51 16.60 -22.76
CA PRO A 158 16.06 17.96 -22.67
C PRO A 158 16.21 18.45 -21.25
#